data_c1e6619b13f3840c4fc9cbfee7c9b90d
#
_entry.id   c1e6619b13f3840c4fc9cbfee7c9b90d
#
_cell.length_a   1.000
_cell.length_b   1.000
_cell.length_c   1.000
_cell.angle_alpha   90.00
_cell.angle_beta   90.00
_cell.angle_gamma   90.00
#
_symmetry.space_group_name_H-M   'P 1'
#
loop_
_entity.id
_entity.type
_entity.pdbx_description
1 polymer ?
#
loop_
_entity_poly.entity_id
_entity_poly.type
_entity_poly.pdbx_seq_one_letter_code
_entity_poly.pdbx_strand_id
1 'polypeptide(L)'
;MPSYRVTLAVGALAPGVAPDAVLPDAARLVAERTVVEAQDVRLLRGVPCAVVRYEAAEDSTAVAIARHAVDGLRDTVEIRSDRVTRRDGARWTPIA
;
A
#
# COMPACT_ATOMS: atom_id res chain seq x y z
N MET A 1 15.82 4.89 9.22
CA MET A 1 14.67 5.56 8.56
C MET A 1 13.37 5.08 9.16
N PRO A 2 12.38 5.95 9.32
CA PRO A 2 11.07 5.52 9.76
C PRO A 2 10.43 4.50 8.84
N SER A 3 9.61 3.63 9.41
CA SER A 3 8.80 2.67 8.66
C SER A 3 7.39 3.21 8.49
N TYR A 4 6.83 2.94 7.32
CA TYR A 4 5.47 3.34 6.95
C TYR A 4 4.72 2.13 6.41
N ARG A 5 3.39 2.23 6.46
CA ARG A 5 2.50 1.29 5.76
C ARG A 5 1.60 2.07 4.82
N VAL A 6 1.43 1.57 3.61
CA VAL A 6 0.29 1.91 2.78
C VAL A 6 -0.72 0.78 2.86
N THR A 7 -1.96 1.12 3.17
CA THR A 7 -3.07 0.17 3.27
C THR A 7 -4.08 0.51 2.19
N LEU A 8 -4.30 -0.42 1.27
CA LEU A 8 -5.13 -0.23 0.09
C LEU A 8 -6.36 -1.12 0.18
N ALA A 9 -7.52 -0.52 0.41
CA ALA A 9 -8.78 -1.25 0.32
C ALA A 9 -9.12 -1.42 -1.16
N VAL A 10 -9.29 -2.66 -1.59
CA VAL A 10 -9.46 -2.99 -3.00
C VAL A 10 -10.88 -3.45 -3.28
N GLY A 11 -11.33 -3.14 -4.48
CA GLY A 11 -12.65 -3.51 -4.98
C GLY A 11 -12.57 -4.42 -6.20
N ALA A 12 -13.28 -4.04 -7.26
CA ALA A 12 -13.37 -4.84 -8.48
C ALA A 12 -12.02 -4.94 -9.20
N LEU A 13 -11.71 -6.13 -9.69
CA LEU A 13 -10.53 -6.38 -10.52
C LEU A 13 -10.85 -6.04 -11.97
N ALA A 14 -9.84 -5.53 -12.69
CA ALA A 14 -9.95 -5.39 -14.13
C ALA A 14 -10.08 -6.76 -14.81
N PRO A 15 -10.70 -6.85 -15.99
CA PRO A 15 -10.83 -8.11 -16.71
C PRO A 15 -9.45 -8.77 -16.92
N GLY A 16 -9.37 -10.05 -16.62
CA GLY A 16 -8.14 -10.84 -16.79
C GLY A 16 -7.13 -10.72 -15.66
N VAL A 17 -7.39 -9.92 -14.64
CA VAL A 17 -6.50 -9.77 -13.50
C VAL A 17 -6.83 -10.81 -12.44
N ALA A 18 -5.83 -11.59 -12.02
CA ALA A 18 -5.99 -12.56 -10.94
C ALA A 18 -5.96 -11.86 -9.58
N PRO A 19 -6.83 -12.25 -8.62
CA PRO A 19 -6.86 -11.63 -7.30
C PRO A 19 -5.52 -11.67 -6.57
N ASP A 20 -4.75 -12.72 -6.73
CA ASP A 20 -3.46 -12.91 -6.07
C ASP A 20 -2.32 -12.10 -6.71
N ALA A 21 -2.58 -11.40 -7.82
CA ALA A 21 -1.60 -10.51 -8.44
C ALA A 21 -1.56 -9.12 -7.78
N VAL A 22 -2.60 -8.72 -7.05
CA VAL A 22 -2.75 -7.35 -6.55
C VAL A 22 -1.67 -7.00 -5.52
N LEU A 23 -1.46 -7.85 -4.51
CA LEU A 23 -0.46 -7.58 -3.47
C LEU A 23 0.97 -7.57 -4.04
N PRO A 24 1.40 -8.56 -4.85
CA PRO A 24 2.72 -8.50 -5.46
C PRO A 24 2.93 -7.27 -6.34
N ASP A 25 1.91 -6.84 -7.08
CA ASP A 25 2.00 -5.63 -7.92
C ASP A 25 2.14 -4.37 -7.06
N ALA A 26 1.36 -4.26 -5.98
CA ALA A 26 1.48 -3.14 -5.05
C ALA A 26 2.89 -3.07 -4.44
N ALA A 27 3.41 -4.20 -3.98
CA ALA A 27 4.75 -4.29 -3.41
C ALA A 27 5.82 -3.94 -4.45
N ARG A 28 5.67 -4.39 -5.69
CA ARG A 28 6.60 -4.08 -6.78
C ARG A 28 6.65 -2.58 -7.06
N LEU A 29 5.49 -1.93 -7.09
CA LEU A 29 5.40 -0.49 -7.32
C LEU A 29 6.06 0.31 -6.20
N VAL A 30 5.87 -0.10 -4.95
CA VAL A 30 6.56 0.51 -3.81
C VAL A 30 8.07 0.27 -3.92
N ALA A 31 8.47 -0.95 -4.28
CA ALA A 31 9.88 -1.33 -4.41
C ALA A 31 10.61 -0.56 -5.52
N GLU A 32 9.89 0.01 -6.48
CA GLU A 32 10.50 0.89 -7.49
C GLU A 32 11.07 2.17 -6.89
N ARG A 33 10.62 2.55 -5.70
CA ARG A 33 10.97 3.83 -5.06
C ARG A 33 11.71 3.69 -3.74
N THR A 34 11.60 2.56 -3.06
CA THR A 34 12.17 2.38 -1.73
C THR A 34 12.34 0.90 -1.39
N VAL A 35 12.80 0.62 -0.16
CA VAL A 35 12.92 -0.73 0.38
C VAL A 35 11.57 -1.17 0.93
N VAL A 36 11.05 -2.29 0.44
CA VAL A 36 9.87 -2.96 0.99
C VAL A 36 10.30 -3.85 2.13
N GLU A 37 9.72 -3.65 3.31
CA GLU A 37 10.05 -4.40 4.52
C GLU A 37 9.13 -5.61 4.72
N ALA A 38 7.86 -5.46 4.35
CA ALA A 38 6.87 -6.53 4.50
C ALA A 38 5.67 -6.26 3.59
N GLN A 39 4.92 -7.30 3.30
CA GLN A 39 3.67 -7.21 2.54
C GLN A 39 2.69 -8.23 3.08
N ASP A 40 1.41 -7.88 3.11
CA ASP A 40 0.37 -8.72 3.70
C ASP A 40 -1.00 -8.38 3.11
N VAL A 41 -1.91 -9.34 3.19
CA VAL A 41 -3.33 -9.13 2.92
C VAL A 41 -4.07 -9.18 4.25
N ARG A 42 -4.89 -8.18 4.54
CA ARG A 42 -5.69 -8.13 5.75
C ARG A 42 -7.16 -7.91 5.42
N LEU A 43 -8.02 -8.50 6.22
CA LEU A 43 -9.45 -8.19 6.20
C LEU A 43 -9.70 -7.13 7.27
N LEU A 44 -10.05 -5.91 6.85
CA LEU A 44 -10.41 -4.83 7.75
C LEU A 44 -11.89 -4.56 7.59
N ARG A 45 -12.67 -4.86 8.63
CA ARG A 45 -14.14 -4.74 8.61
C ARG A 45 -14.75 -5.50 7.42
N GLY A 46 -14.21 -6.68 7.13
CA GLY A 46 -14.69 -7.51 6.02
C GLY A 46 -14.21 -7.08 4.63
N VAL A 47 -13.40 -6.02 4.53
CA VAL A 47 -12.88 -5.53 3.25
C VAL A 47 -11.44 -6.01 3.08
N PRO A 48 -11.11 -6.68 1.96
CA PRO A 48 -9.73 -7.08 1.70
C PRO A 48 -8.85 -5.87 1.44
N CYS A 49 -7.70 -5.83 2.12
CA CYS A 49 -6.73 -4.75 2.01
C CYS A 49 -5.37 -5.32 1.69
N ALA A 50 -4.69 -4.71 0.72
CA ALA A 50 -3.28 -4.94 0.49
C ALA A 50 -2.48 -3.99 1.37
N VAL A 51 -1.55 -4.51 2.15
CA VAL A 51 -0.72 -3.72 3.06
C VAL A 51 0.74 -3.92 2.70
N VAL A 52 1.44 -2.81 2.43
CA VAL A 52 2.87 -2.83 2.13
C VAL A 52 3.58 -1.94 3.15
N ARG A 53 4.59 -2.52 3.81
CA ARG A 53 5.43 -1.79 4.75
C ARG A 53 6.74 -1.41 4.06
N TYR A 54 7.17 -0.16 4.23
CA TYR A 54 8.33 0.38 3.53
C TYR A 54 9.00 1.48 4.33
N GLU A 55 10.20 1.87 3.91
CA GLU A 55 10.97 2.94 4.51
C GLU A 55 10.78 4.25 3.77
N ALA A 56 10.82 5.37 4.49
CA ALA A 56 10.94 6.70 3.90
C ALA A 56 11.60 7.63 4.91
N ALA A 57 12.30 8.66 4.43
CA ALA A 57 12.98 9.60 5.28
C ALA A 57 12.01 10.52 6.03
N GLU A 58 10.87 10.85 5.40
CA GLU A 58 9.89 11.76 5.95
C GLU A 58 8.49 11.47 5.40
N ASP A 59 7.48 12.06 6.04
CA ASP A 59 6.08 11.80 5.73
C ASP A 59 5.73 12.13 4.28
N SER A 60 6.19 13.26 3.74
CA SER A 60 5.90 13.66 2.37
C SER A 60 6.43 12.67 1.35
N THR A 61 7.62 12.12 1.58
CA THR A 61 8.19 11.08 0.73
C THR A 61 7.37 9.80 0.81
N ALA A 62 6.95 9.42 2.02
CA ALA A 62 6.12 8.23 2.23
C ALA A 62 4.78 8.34 1.48
N VAL A 63 4.15 9.51 1.51
CA VAL A 63 2.90 9.76 0.79
C VAL A 63 3.13 9.70 -0.73
N ALA A 64 4.21 10.28 -1.22
CA ALA A 64 4.53 10.25 -2.66
C ALA A 64 4.74 8.81 -3.16
N ILE A 65 5.40 7.97 -2.37
CA ILE A 65 5.59 6.55 -2.70
C ILE A 65 4.24 5.82 -2.75
N ALA A 66 3.37 6.06 -1.76
CA ALA A 66 2.05 5.46 -1.73
C ALA A 66 1.21 5.87 -2.96
N ARG A 67 1.27 7.15 -3.35
CA ARG A 67 0.57 7.63 -4.55
C ARG A 67 1.10 6.99 -5.82
N HIS A 68 2.40 6.78 -5.91
CA HIS A 68 2.98 6.05 -7.03
C HIS A 68 2.39 4.65 -7.16
N ALA A 69 2.24 3.95 -6.05
CA ALA A 69 1.63 2.62 -6.04
C ALA A 69 0.15 2.66 -6.44
N VAL A 70 -0.62 3.59 -5.89
CA VAL A 70 -2.03 3.77 -6.22
C VAL A 70 -2.21 4.05 -7.71
N ASP A 71 -1.42 4.99 -8.25
CA ASP A 71 -1.50 5.35 -9.66
C ASP A 71 -1.15 4.18 -10.57
N GLY A 72 -0.15 3.39 -10.21
CA GLY A 72 0.25 2.22 -10.97
C GLY A 72 -0.77 1.08 -10.93
N LEU A 73 -1.66 1.05 -9.93
CA LEU A 73 -2.68 0.01 -9.81
C LEU A 73 -4.03 0.37 -10.44
N ARG A 74 -4.23 1.60 -10.89
CA ARG A 74 -5.55 2.08 -11.36
C ARG A 74 -6.15 1.24 -12.47
N ASP A 75 -5.33 0.73 -13.39
CA ASP A 75 -5.80 -0.09 -14.51
C ASP A 75 -5.92 -1.57 -14.14
N THR A 76 -5.55 -1.94 -12.94
CA THR A 76 -5.50 -3.33 -12.47
C THR A 76 -6.66 -3.65 -11.54
N VAL A 77 -6.95 -2.75 -10.60
CA VAL A 77 -7.95 -2.97 -9.56
C VAL A 77 -8.52 -1.64 -9.09
N GLU A 78 -9.78 -1.66 -8.70
CA GLU A 78 -10.40 -0.51 -8.04
C GLU A 78 -9.78 -0.31 -6.67
N ILE A 79 -9.25 0.87 -6.40
CA ILE A 79 -8.77 1.27 -5.07
C ILE A 79 -9.88 2.08 -4.40
N ARG A 80 -10.54 1.48 -3.42
CA ARG A 80 -11.66 2.13 -2.70
C ARG A 80 -11.18 3.16 -1.71
N SER A 81 -10.05 2.88 -1.06
CA SER A 81 -9.40 3.83 -0.18
C SER A 81 -7.92 3.52 -0.07
N ASP A 82 -7.13 4.53 0.22
CA ASP A 82 -5.71 4.39 0.53
C ASP A 82 -5.41 5.14 1.82
N ARG A 83 -4.55 4.58 2.63
CA ARG A 83 -4.13 5.18 3.91
C ARG A 83 -2.66 4.96 4.10
N VAL A 84 -1.96 6.00 4.53
CA VAL A 84 -0.55 5.92 4.91
C VAL A 84 -0.44 6.11 6.41
N THR A 85 0.26 5.21 7.07
CA THR A 85 0.53 5.29 8.51
C THR A 85 2.03 5.22 8.76
N ARG A 86 2.50 5.95 9.77
CA ARG A 86 3.90 5.95 10.22
C ARG A 86 4.01 5.16 11.51
N ARG A 87 5.06 4.36 11.62
CA ARG A 87 5.34 3.65 12.86
C ARG A 87 5.95 4.59 13.89
N ASP A 88 5.30 4.69 15.06
CA ASP A 88 5.78 5.44 16.21
C ASP A 88 5.85 4.48 17.41
N GLY A 89 7.00 3.85 17.62
CA GLY A 89 7.16 2.80 18.62
C GLY A 89 6.27 1.60 18.27
N ALA A 90 5.31 1.29 19.15
CA ALA A 90 4.35 0.20 18.93
C ALA A 90 3.08 0.66 18.20
N ARG A 91 2.99 1.96 17.87
CA ARG A 91 1.79 2.54 17.23
C ARG A 91 2.03 2.79 15.75
N TRP A 92 0.92 2.77 15.01
CA TRP A 92 0.88 3.20 13.61
C TRP A 92 -0.01 4.44 13.53
N THR A 93 0.60 5.59 13.26
CA THR A 93 -0.05 6.89 13.26
C THR A 93 -0.48 7.27 11.85
N PRO A 94 -1.77 7.54 11.58
CA PRO A 94 -2.21 8.01 10.28
C PRO A 94 -1.56 9.35 9.92
N ILE A 95 -1.06 9.46 8.70
CA ILE A 95 -0.48 10.69 8.16
C ILE A 95 -1.14 11.13 6.85
N ALA A 96 -1.82 10.22 6.17
CA ALA A 96 -2.58 10.54 4.97
C ALA A 96 -3.59 9.43 4.64
#